data_55f9e9e2679cc653d8b291ef500fe0d5
#
_entry.id   55f9e9e2679cc653d8b291ef500fe0d5
#
_cell.length_a   1.000
_cell.length_b   1.000
_cell.length_c   1.000
_cell.angle_alpha   90.00
_cell.angle_beta   90.00
_cell.angle_gamma   90.00
#
_symmetry.space_group_name_H-M   'P 1'
#
loop_
_entity.id
_entity.type
_entity.pdbx_description
1 polymer ?
#
loop_
_entity_poly.entity_id
_entity_poly.type
_entity_poly.pdbx_seq_one_letter_code
_entity_poly.pdbx_strand_id
1 'polypeptide(L)'
;MTEKEKAIEDETIELPTGPAEKKKPHRGRIVVITVAALALLAAGGIAWRTHEDRLMAEARADCAAESERLRVATTAYNALLNGKAASMAKTDVKSVKDAKTLDVLSKAMKAPTPKTVSCKADSRPGVQDATKGVTANASWYKAHTKSLNGLVNAVETSKLDKTVDDANALYKQTDGKVADGKTRASLLDAIKKRDADAIAKAVKEVNESKMAKEKADAEAKAKAEQEAAAAAAQQAQASQSQSVPQRQTPSYSGGSQSQSQGSSGSGSETVRRPSSGGSSSSANTGGASPGWSVPAPSDGGTGLPGSDPGL
;
A
#
# COMPACT_ATOMS: atom_id res chain seq x y z
N MET A 1 18.39 54.88 -9.34
CA MET A 1 19.28 55.21 -10.49
C MET A 1 18.57 54.62 -11.69
N THR A 2 18.05 55.32 -12.62
CA THR A 2 18.00 56.62 -13.23
C THR A 2 16.73 56.66 -14.07
N GLU A 3 15.90 57.54 -13.76
CA GLU A 3 15.18 58.50 -14.56
C GLU A 3 15.47 58.45 -16.06
N LYS A 4 14.40 58.31 -16.84
CA LYS A 4 14.23 59.02 -18.10
C LYS A 4 12.74 59.27 -18.36
N GLU A 5 12.30 60.35 -17.80
CA GLU A 5 11.16 61.14 -18.22
C GLU A 5 11.43 61.63 -19.64
N LYS A 6 10.55 61.30 -20.60
CA LYS A 6 10.62 61.87 -21.94
C LYS A 6 9.34 62.65 -22.16
N ALA A 7 9.54 63.98 -22.18
CA ALA A 7 8.59 65.01 -22.44
C ALA A 7 7.74 64.71 -23.70
N ILE A 8 6.43 64.88 -23.56
CA ILE A 8 5.47 64.97 -24.65
C ILE A 8 5.46 66.45 -25.07
N GLU A 9 6.01 66.71 -26.21
CA GLU A 9 5.91 68.05 -26.85
C GLU A 9 4.47 68.32 -27.29
N ASP A 10 3.96 69.43 -26.74
CA ASP A 10 2.66 70.00 -26.99
C ASP A 10 2.74 70.65 -28.40
N GLU A 11 2.23 69.98 -29.43
CA GLU A 11 2.13 70.52 -30.79
C GLU A 11 0.84 71.33 -30.94
N THR A 12 0.98 72.62 -30.69
CA THR A 12 -0.09 73.61 -30.87
C THR A 12 -0.45 73.72 -32.32
N ILE A 13 -1.58 73.17 -32.76
CA ILE A 13 -2.13 73.36 -34.12
C ILE A 13 -2.73 74.77 -34.21
N GLU A 14 -2.02 75.71 -34.86
CA GLU A 14 -2.57 76.99 -35.23
C GLU A 14 -3.65 76.82 -36.29
N LEU A 15 -4.88 77.28 -35.97
CA LEU A 15 -5.96 77.48 -36.97
C LEU A 15 -5.71 78.71 -37.81
N PRO A 16 -5.73 78.57 -39.11
CA PRO A 16 -5.67 79.78 -40.00
C PRO A 16 -7.02 80.51 -39.95
N THR A 17 -7.02 81.73 -39.40
CA THR A 17 -8.10 82.70 -39.53
C THR A 17 -8.09 83.34 -40.93
N GLY A 18 -8.92 82.82 -41.81
CA GLY A 18 -9.21 83.43 -43.11
C GLY A 18 -10.55 84.18 -43.13
N PRO A 19 -10.70 85.27 -43.90
CA PRO A 19 -11.85 86.19 -43.78
C PRO A 19 -13.17 85.58 -44.21
N ALA A 20 -14.23 85.98 -43.54
CA ALA A 20 -15.60 85.55 -43.74
C ALA A 20 -16.14 85.98 -45.12
N GLU A 21 -16.19 85.07 -46.07
CA GLU A 21 -16.97 85.18 -47.28
C GLU A 21 -18.37 84.58 -47.10
N LYS A 22 -19.41 85.47 -47.21
CA LYS A 22 -20.81 85.05 -47.22
C LYS A 22 -21.12 84.25 -48.48
N LYS A 23 -21.10 82.94 -48.43
CA LYS A 23 -21.58 82.07 -49.51
C LYS A 23 -22.87 81.34 -49.08
N LYS A 24 -23.86 81.43 -50.01
CA LYS A 24 -25.21 80.83 -49.94
C LYS A 24 -25.15 79.36 -49.57
N PRO A 25 -26.13 78.83 -48.83
CA PRO A 25 -26.15 77.45 -48.38
C PRO A 25 -26.34 76.48 -49.55
N HIS A 26 -25.27 75.83 -49.94
CA HIS A 26 -25.33 74.75 -50.93
C HIS A 26 -25.84 73.46 -50.20
N ARG A 27 -27.10 73.12 -50.49
CA ARG A 27 -27.75 71.89 -50.02
C ARG A 27 -26.88 70.60 -50.24
N GLY A 28 -26.00 70.60 -51.24
CA GLY A 28 -25.08 69.54 -51.57
C GLY A 28 -23.94 69.34 -50.58
N ARG A 29 -23.46 70.34 -49.82
CA ARG A 29 -22.39 70.21 -48.83
C ARG A 29 -22.85 69.51 -47.55
N ILE A 30 -24.11 69.70 -47.16
CA ILE A 30 -24.66 69.07 -46.00
C ILE A 30 -24.79 67.56 -46.22
N VAL A 31 -25.19 67.09 -47.38
CA VAL A 31 -25.30 65.70 -47.76
C VAL A 31 -23.95 64.96 -47.73
N VAL A 32 -22.88 65.63 -48.25
CA VAL A 32 -21.53 65.08 -48.28
C VAL A 32 -20.97 64.88 -46.83
N ILE A 33 -21.20 65.89 -45.96
CA ILE A 33 -20.73 65.82 -44.57
C ILE A 33 -21.48 64.74 -43.81
N THR A 34 -22.78 64.55 -44.01
CA THR A 34 -23.56 63.53 -43.38
C THR A 34 -23.19 62.10 -43.84
N VAL A 35 -22.91 61.94 -45.14
CA VAL A 35 -22.43 60.61 -45.66
C VAL A 35 -21.03 60.31 -45.17
N ALA A 36 -20.11 61.24 -45.07
CA ALA A 36 -18.80 61.06 -44.52
C ALA A 36 -18.84 60.72 -43.03
N ALA A 37 -19.69 61.41 -42.25
CA ALA A 37 -19.89 61.10 -40.83
C ALA A 37 -20.49 59.68 -40.59
N LEU A 38 -21.46 59.28 -41.43
CA LEU A 38 -22.02 57.94 -41.39
C LEU A 38 -21.00 56.88 -41.80
N ALA A 39 -20.15 57.14 -42.79
CA ALA A 39 -19.08 56.20 -43.16
C ALA A 39 -18.01 56.05 -42.08
N LEU A 40 -17.65 57.12 -41.36
CA LEU A 40 -16.71 57.06 -40.21
C LEU A 40 -17.32 56.30 -39.01
N LEU A 41 -18.63 56.50 -38.72
CA LEU A 41 -19.32 55.77 -37.71
C LEU A 41 -19.46 54.28 -38.06
N ALA A 42 -19.71 53.92 -39.32
CA ALA A 42 -19.76 52.57 -39.80
C ALA A 42 -18.38 51.91 -39.75
N ALA A 43 -17.31 52.57 -40.18
CA ALA A 43 -15.94 52.10 -40.11
C ALA A 43 -15.46 51.94 -38.66
N GLY A 44 -15.78 52.89 -37.79
CA GLY A 44 -15.50 52.82 -36.36
C GLY A 44 -16.25 51.65 -35.67
N GLY A 45 -17.53 51.46 -36.03
CA GLY A 45 -18.33 50.35 -35.51
C GLY A 45 -17.82 48.98 -35.94
N ILE A 46 -17.34 48.83 -37.18
CA ILE A 46 -16.73 47.60 -37.68
C ILE A 46 -15.38 47.33 -36.98
N ALA A 47 -14.53 48.36 -36.87
CA ALA A 47 -13.24 48.24 -36.20
C ALA A 47 -13.41 47.86 -34.71
N TRP A 48 -14.41 48.44 -34.04
CA TRP A 48 -14.73 48.10 -32.64
C TRP A 48 -15.24 46.67 -32.50
N ARG A 49 -16.16 46.21 -33.36
CA ARG A 49 -16.64 44.81 -33.37
C ARG A 49 -15.50 43.80 -33.61
N THR A 50 -14.66 44.06 -34.62
CA THR A 50 -13.53 43.15 -34.87
C THR A 50 -12.53 43.11 -33.72
N HIS A 51 -12.40 44.20 -32.97
CA HIS A 51 -11.58 44.22 -31.75
C HIS A 51 -12.21 43.38 -30.63
N GLU A 52 -13.50 43.55 -30.36
CA GLU A 52 -14.23 42.74 -29.36
C GLU A 52 -14.23 41.25 -29.73
N ASP A 53 -14.43 40.89 -31.00
CA ASP A 53 -14.40 39.52 -31.48
C ASP A 53 -13.01 38.88 -31.26
N ARG A 54 -11.93 39.62 -31.45
CA ARG A 54 -10.56 39.15 -31.15
C ARG A 54 -10.36 38.94 -29.67
N LEU A 55 -10.76 39.88 -28.82
CA LEU A 55 -10.66 39.74 -27.35
C LEU A 55 -11.50 38.57 -26.81
N MET A 56 -12.66 38.33 -27.42
CA MET A 56 -13.48 37.16 -27.08
C MET A 56 -12.81 35.85 -27.51
N ALA A 57 -12.22 35.81 -28.71
CA ALA A 57 -11.49 34.65 -29.20
C ALA A 57 -10.28 34.33 -28.33
N GLU A 58 -9.52 35.34 -27.91
CA GLU A 58 -8.40 35.20 -26.97
C GLU A 58 -8.86 34.66 -25.62
N ALA A 59 -9.90 35.24 -25.02
CA ALA A 59 -10.45 34.77 -23.75
C ALA A 59 -10.92 33.29 -23.83
N ARG A 60 -11.53 32.87 -24.95
CA ARG A 60 -11.91 31.49 -25.20
C ARG A 60 -10.71 30.57 -25.36
N ALA A 61 -9.65 31.02 -26.02
CA ALA A 61 -8.41 30.27 -26.17
C ALA A 61 -7.73 30.04 -24.79
N ASP A 62 -7.68 31.08 -23.95
CA ASP A 62 -7.16 30.99 -22.59
C ASP A 62 -7.97 30.00 -21.76
N CYS A 63 -9.31 30.07 -21.83
CA CYS A 63 -10.18 29.12 -21.12
C CYS A 63 -9.98 27.67 -21.61
N ALA A 64 -9.78 27.49 -22.92
CA ALA A 64 -9.49 26.17 -23.48
C ALA A 64 -8.15 25.63 -22.99
N ALA A 65 -7.11 26.46 -22.93
CA ALA A 65 -5.80 26.09 -22.42
C ALA A 65 -5.86 25.69 -20.94
N GLU A 66 -6.60 26.45 -20.10
CA GLU A 66 -6.80 26.09 -18.69
C GLU A 66 -7.65 24.82 -18.53
N SER A 67 -8.64 24.60 -19.42
CA SER A 67 -9.43 23.36 -19.43
C SER A 67 -8.57 22.14 -19.72
N GLU A 68 -7.58 22.27 -20.60
CA GLU A 68 -6.62 21.20 -20.86
C GLU A 68 -5.73 20.92 -19.62
N ARG A 69 -5.29 21.97 -18.94
CA ARG A 69 -4.56 21.81 -17.65
C ARG A 69 -5.42 21.14 -16.58
N LEU A 70 -6.70 21.46 -16.52
CA LEU A 70 -7.65 20.79 -15.63
C LEU A 70 -7.80 19.32 -16.01
N ARG A 71 -7.93 19.01 -17.31
CA ARG A 71 -8.03 17.63 -17.79
C ARG A 71 -6.82 16.79 -17.36
N VAL A 72 -5.61 17.32 -17.55
CA VAL A 72 -4.37 16.65 -17.13
C VAL A 72 -4.34 16.44 -15.61
N ALA A 73 -4.68 17.47 -14.84
CA ALA A 73 -4.71 17.36 -13.36
C ALA A 73 -5.75 16.37 -12.86
N THR A 74 -6.95 16.36 -13.47
CA THR A 74 -8.01 15.40 -13.15
C THR A 74 -7.62 13.97 -13.49
N THR A 75 -6.99 13.76 -14.64
CA THR A 75 -6.50 12.44 -15.06
C THR A 75 -5.44 11.92 -14.08
N ALA A 76 -4.49 12.75 -13.68
CA ALA A 76 -3.47 12.38 -12.71
C ALA A 76 -4.06 12.03 -11.32
N TYR A 77 -5.03 12.83 -10.87
CA TYR A 77 -5.75 12.56 -9.62
C TYR A 77 -6.49 11.23 -9.66
N ASN A 78 -7.28 11.00 -10.73
CA ASN A 78 -8.05 9.77 -10.88
C ASN A 78 -7.17 8.53 -11.03
N ALA A 79 -6.05 8.64 -11.73
CA ALA A 79 -5.08 7.55 -11.84
C ALA A 79 -4.50 7.17 -10.47
N LEU A 80 -4.12 8.15 -9.66
CA LEU A 80 -3.65 7.91 -8.29
C LEU A 80 -4.75 7.35 -7.41
N LEU A 81 -5.96 7.94 -7.44
CA LEU A 81 -7.10 7.56 -6.62
C LEU A 81 -7.53 6.11 -6.88
N ASN A 82 -7.69 5.74 -8.15
CA ASN A 82 -8.17 4.41 -8.55
C ASN A 82 -7.05 3.36 -8.63
N GLY A 83 -5.80 3.79 -8.68
CA GLY A 83 -4.62 2.93 -8.73
C GLY A 83 -4.01 2.71 -7.34
N LYS A 84 -2.92 3.41 -7.09
CA LYS A 84 -2.08 3.19 -5.90
C LYS A 84 -2.82 3.45 -4.58
N ALA A 85 -3.65 4.50 -4.51
CA ALA A 85 -4.42 4.82 -3.31
C ALA A 85 -5.46 3.73 -3.01
N ALA A 86 -6.20 3.27 -4.02
CA ALA A 86 -7.18 2.20 -3.86
C ALA A 86 -6.53 0.88 -3.44
N SER A 87 -5.35 0.58 -3.95
CA SER A 87 -4.56 -0.60 -3.53
C SER A 87 -4.12 -0.49 -2.07
N MET A 88 -3.57 0.66 -1.68
CA MET A 88 -3.12 0.89 -0.31
C MET A 88 -4.27 0.90 0.71
N ALA A 89 -5.44 1.42 0.33
CA ALA A 89 -6.62 1.42 1.19
C ALA A 89 -7.18 0.01 1.50
N LYS A 90 -6.82 -1.00 0.70
CA LYS A 90 -7.16 -2.42 0.93
C LYS A 90 -6.15 -3.14 1.82
N THR A 91 -5.09 -2.48 2.26
CA THR A 91 -4.09 -3.09 3.14
C THR A 91 -4.73 -3.49 4.47
N ASP A 92 -4.43 -4.70 4.94
CA ASP A 92 -4.89 -5.17 6.24
C ASP A 92 -4.30 -4.28 7.36
N VAL A 93 -5.14 -3.92 8.32
CA VAL A 93 -4.76 -3.15 9.51
C VAL A 93 -3.60 -3.80 10.28
N LYS A 94 -3.54 -5.14 10.30
CA LYS A 94 -2.45 -5.89 10.93
C LYS A 94 -1.10 -5.76 10.20
N SER A 95 -1.13 -5.36 8.94
CA SER A 95 0.06 -5.20 8.09
C SER A 95 0.69 -3.82 8.17
N VAL A 96 0.12 -2.90 8.94
CA VAL A 96 0.64 -1.56 9.16
C VAL A 96 0.96 -1.34 10.64
N LYS A 97 1.96 -0.53 10.92
CA LYS A 97 2.32 -0.15 12.29
C LYS A 97 1.31 0.82 12.90
N ASP A 98 0.82 1.78 12.10
CA ASP A 98 -0.18 2.77 12.50
C ASP A 98 -1.43 2.64 11.62
N ALA A 99 -2.48 2.08 12.20
CA ALA A 99 -3.79 1.90 11.57
C ALA A 99 -4.44 3.23 11.15
N LYS A 100 -4.13 4.35 11.84
CA LYS A 100 -4.68 5.67 11.51
C LYS A 100 -4.30 6.13 10.10
N THR A 101 -3.16 5.66 9.57
CA THR A 101 -2.74 6.00 8.21
C THR A 101 -3.75 5.52 7.18
N LEU A 102 -4.36 4.34 7.37
CA LEU A 102 -5.41 3.80 6.52
C LEU A 102 -6.70 4.60 6.61
N ASP A 103 -7.08 5.01 7.83
CA ASP A 103 -8.29 5.80 8.06
C ASP A 103 -8.19 7.17 7.39
N VAL A 104 -7.04 7.84 7.52
CA VAL A 104 -6.78 9.14 6.91
C VAL A 104 -6.77 9.03 5.39
N LEU A 105 -6.13 8.00 4.82
CA LEU A 105 -6.15 7.72 3.40
C LEU A 105 -7.58 7.51 2.89
N SER A 106 -8.36 6.65 3.57
CA SER A 106 -9.75 6.35 3.21
C SER A 106 -10.65 7.59 3.24
N LYS A 107 -10.45 8.49 4.21
CA LYS A 107 -11.17 9.77 4.29
C LYS A 107 -10.77 10.70 3.14
N ALA A 108 -9.47 10.80 2.84
CA ALA A 108 -8.99 11.66 1.76
C ALA A 108 -9.48 11.19 0.38
N MET A 109 -9.62 9.90 0.16
CA MET A 109 -10.17 9.33 -1.08
C MET A 109 -11.66 9.67 -1.30
N LYS A 110 -12.38 10.04 -0.26
CA LYS A 110 -13.81 10.44 -0.31
C LYS A 110 -13.98 11.96 -0.39
N ALA A 111 -12.91 12.72 -0.63
CA ALA A 111 -13.00 14.18 -0.74
C ALA A 111 -13.95 14.57 -1.88
N PRO A 112 -14.87 15.53 -1.64
CA PRO A 112 -15.79 16.00 -2.66
C PRO A 112 -15.04 16.69 -3.78
N THR A 113 -15.31 16.31 -5.02
CA THR A 113 -14.71 16.91 -6.20
C THR A 113 -15.37 18.23 -6.55
N PRO A 114 -14.63 19.20 -7.12
CA PRO A 114 -15.20 20.46 -7.56
C PRO A 114 -16.28 20.29 -8.65
N LYS A 115 -17.21 21.22 -8.71
CA LYS A 115 -18.22 21.26 -9.78
C LYS A 115 -17.57 21.57 -11.12
N THR A 116 -18.06 20.96 -12.18
CA THR A 116 -17.60 21.21 -13.54
C THR A 116 -17.91 22.65 -13.95
N VAL A 117 -16.94 23.33 -14.54
CA VAL A 117 -17.06 24.68 -15.10
C VAL A 117 -16.94 24.58 -16.62
N SER A 118 -17.79 25.32 -17.35
CA SER A 118 -17.80 25.34 -18.82
C SER A 118 -17.35 26.69 -19.35
N CYS A 119 -16.50 26.69 -20.39
CA CYS A 119 -16.05 27.89 -21.10
C CYS A 119 -17.11 28.47 -22.08
N LYS A 120 -18.34 27.95 -22.09
CA LYS A 120 -19.42 28.38 -23.00
C LYS A 120 -20.19 29.55 -22.41
N ALA A 121 -19.56 30.74 -22.39
CA ALA A 121 -20.24 31.97 -22.02
C ALA A 121 -20.33 32.90 -23.23
N ASP A 122 -21.43 33.67 -23.30
CA ASP A 122 -21.72 34.57 -24.43
C ASP A 122 -21.05 35.94 -24.26
N SER A 123 -20.43 36.21 -23.12
CA SER A 123 -19.74 37.47 -22.85
C SER A 123 -18.29 37.22 -22.41
N ARG A 124 -17.41 38.12 -22.77
CA ARG A 124 -16.00 38.06 -22.36
C ARG A 124 -15.79 37.99 -20.86
N PRO A 125 -16.47 38.80 -20.00
CA PRO A 125 -16.38 38.64 -18.56
C PRO A 125 -16.81 37.25 -18.10
N GLY A 126 -17.88 36.68 -18.66
CA GLY A 126 -18.36 35.34 -18.35
C GLY A 126 -17.32 34.25 -18.70
N VAL A 127 -16.62 34.37 -19.84
CA VAL A 127 -15.54 33.44 -20.19
C VAL A 127 -14.36 33.59 -19.23
N GLN A 128 -13.99 34.83 -18.86
CA GLN A 128 -12.91 35.08 -17.89
C GLN A 128 -13.24 34.49 -16.49
N ASP A 129 -14.49 34.61 -16.05
CA ASP A 129 -14.90 34.01 -14.78
C ASP A 129 -14.92 32.46 -14.84
N ALA A 130 -15.33 31.91 -15.97
CA ALA A 130 -15.20 30.48 -16.24
C ALA A 130 -13.72 30.03 -16.19
N THR A 131 -12.81 30.80 -16.80
CA THR A 131 -11.36 30.52 -16.75
C THR A 131 -10.84 30.47 -15.33
N LYS A 132 -11.21 31.45 -14.48
CA LYS A 132 -10.85 31.45 -13.05
C LYS A 132 -11.36 30.18 -12.35
N GLY A 133 -12.61 29.79 -12.61
CA GLY A 133 -13.20 28.58 -12.06
C GLY A 133 -12.47 27.30 -12.49
N VAL A 134 -12.12 27.19 -13.78
CA VAL A 134 -11.34 26.08 -14.32
C VAL A 134 -9.94 26.02 -13.68
N THR A 135 -9.27 27.18 -13.57
CA THR A 135 -7.95 27.28 -12.91
C THR A 135 -8.01 26.88 -11.45
N ALA A 136 -9.05 27.32 -10.72
CA ALA A 136 -9.27 26.93 -9.32
C ALA A 136 -9.47 25.41 -9.20
N ASN A 137 -10.27 24.81 -10.08
CA ASN A 137 -10.47 23.35 -10.11
C ASN A 137 -9.15 22.61 -10.42
N ALA A 138 -8.38 23.07 -11.39
CA ALA A 138 -7.07 22.47 -11.71
C ALA A 138 -6.12 22.53 -10.50
N SER A 139 -6.11 23.65 -9.79
CA SER A 139 -5.32 23.82 -8.57
C SER A 139 -5.78 22.88 -7.44
N TRP A 140 -7.09 22.70 -7.28
CA TRP A 140 -7.68 21.77 -6.33
C TRP A 140 -7.19 20.33 -6.62
N TYR A 141 -7.32 19.86 -7.88
CA TYR A 141 -6.87 18.51 -8.25
C TYR A 141 -5.37 18.31 -8.03
N LYS A 142 -4.53 19.29 -8.38
CA LYS A 142 -3.08 19.23 -8.14
C LYS A 142 -2.75 19.13 -6.65
N ALA A 143 -3.39 19.95 -5.81
CA ALA A 143 -3.18 19.96 -4.38
C ALA A 143 -3.63 18.63 -3.75
N HIS A 144 -4.80 18.10 -4.16
CA HIS A 144 -5.33 16.83 -3.66
C HIS A 144 -4.52 15.63 -4.15
N THR A 145 -4.00 15.65 -5.37
CA THR A 145 -3.06 14.64 -5.86
C THR A 145 -1.80 14.60 -5.00
N LYS A 146 -1.22 15.76 -4.69
CA LYS A 146 -0.04 15.84 -3.81
C LYS A 146 -0.34 15.31 -2.41
N SER A 147 -1.46 15.73 -1.83
CA SER A 147 -1.89 15.28 -0.50
C SER A 147 -2.14 13.78 -0.48
N LEU A 148 -2.90 13.26 -1.44
CA LEU A 148 -3.21 11.83 -1.55
C LEU A 148 -1.95 10.98 -1.73
N ASN A 149 -0.99 11.44 -2.55
CA ASN A 149 0.29 10.76 -2.71
C ASN A 149 1.10 10.73 -1.40
N GLY A 150 1.09 11.83 -0.64
CA GLY A 150 1.70 11.87 0.70
C GLY A 150 1.08 10.85 1.66
N LEU A 151 -0.26 10.69 1.63
CA LEU A 151 -0.96 9.70 2.46
C LEU A 151 -0.68 8.26 2.01
N VAL A 152 -0.60 8.01 0.72
CA VAL A 152 -0.17 6.71 0.18
C VAL A 152 1.23 6.35 0.68
N ASN A 153 2.18 7.29 0.59
CA ASN A 153 3.54 7.09 1.09
C ASN A 153 3.58 6.87 2.62
N ALA A 154 2.69 7.52 3.37
CA ALA A 154 2.57 7.30 4.82
C ALA A 154 2.11 5.87 5.14
N VAL A 155 1.17 5.31 4.38
CA VAL A 155 0.75 3.90 4.52
C VAL A 155 1.90 2.95 4.15
N GLU A 156 2.62 3.21 3.06
CA GLU A 156 3.79 2.41 2.66
C GLU A 156 4.88 2.42 3.72
N THR A 157 5.17 3.59 4.28
CA THR A 157 6.13 3.72 5.39
C THR A 157 5.66 2.95 6.63
N SER A 158 4.39 3.08 7.00
CA SER A 158 3.80 2.35 8.12
C SER A 158 3.85 0.84 7.93
N LYS A 159 3.63 0.35 6.71
CA LYS A 159 3.77 -1.06 6.35
C LYS A 159 5.22 -1.53 6.46
N LEU A 160 6.16 -0.75 5.95
CA LEU A 160 7.59 -1.06 6.08
C LEU A 160 8.04 -1.08 7.53
N ASP A 161 7.59 -0.13 8.34
CA ASP A 161 7.88 -0.08 9.78
C ASP A 161 7.40 -1.33 10.49
N LYS A 162 6.19 -1.80 10.18
CA LYS A 162 5.65 -3.07 10.72
C LYS A 162 6.51 -4.25 10.32
N THR A 163 6.90 -4.33 9.05
CA THR A 163 7.79 -5.39 8.54
C THR A 163 9.13 -5.40 9.27
N VAL A 164 9.72 -4.23 9.51
CA VAL A 164 10.96 -4.09 10.27
C VAL A 164 10.79 -4.50 11.73
N ASP A 165 9.70 -4.10 12.38
CA ASP A 165 9.43 -4.47 13.78
C ASP A 165 9.25 -6.00 13.92
N ASP A 166 8.50 -6.65 13.02
CA ASP A 166 8.29 -8.10 13.02
C ASP A 166 9.60 -8.86 12.76
N ALA A 167 10.42 -8.37 11.83
CA ALA A 167 11.73 -8.94 11.54
C ALA A 167 12.69 -8.81 12.76
N ASN A 168 12.66 -7.67 13.46
CA ASN A 168 13.42 -7.48 14.68
C ASN A 168 12.97 -8.44 15.80
N ALA A 169 11.67 -8.67 15.91
CA ALA A 169 11.12 -9.65 16.86
C ALA A 169 11.61 -11.07 16.54
N LEU A 170 11.53 -11.46 15.26
CA LEU A 170 12.05 -12.75 14.80
C LEU A 170 13.55 -12.89 15.07
N TYR A 171 14.35 -11.87 14.76
CA TYR A 171 15.77 -11.86 15.02
C TYR A 171 16.10 -12.12 16.49
N LYS A 172 15.35 -11.49 17.41
CA LYS A 172 15.51 -11.70 18.87
C LYS A 172 15.07 -13.11 19.30
N GLN A 173 13.95 -13.60 18.76
CA GLN A 173 13.39 -14.91 19.12
C GLN A 173 14.24 -16.09 18.65
N THR A 174 15.02 -15.90 17.60
CA THR A 174 15.82 -16.95 16.96
C THR A 174 17.27 -17.01 17.44
N ASP A 175 17.59 -16.31 18.52
CA ASP A 175 18.92 -16.33 19.11
C ASP A 175 19.28 -17.73 19.64
N GLY A 176 20.40 -18.29 19.14
CA GLY A 176 20.82 -19.65 19.44
C GLY A 176 19.90 -20.76 18.88
N LYS A 177 18.83 -20.43 18.14
CA LYS A 177 17.79 -21.38 17.69
C LYS A 177 17.80 -21.64 16.18
N VAL A 178 18.84 -21.26 15.47
CA VAL A 178 19.03 -21.52 14.03
C VAL A 178 20.18 -22.48 13.80
N ALA A 179 20.11 -23.29 12.75
CA ALA A 179 21.19 -24.17 12.35
C ALA A 179 22.36 -23.40 11.71
N ASP A 180 22.07 -22.34 10.94
CA ASP A 180 23.07 -21.47 10.33
C ASP A 180 22.92 -20.02 10.82
N GLY A 181 23.89 -19.54 11.59
CA GLY A 181 23.95 -18.18 12.09
C GLY A 181 24.05 -17.09 11.01
N LYS A 182 24.48 -17.44 9.80
CA LYS A 182 24.56 -16.50 8.66
C LYS A 182 23.18 -15.99 8.24
N THR A 183 22.14 -16.83 8.37
CA THR A 183 20.75 -16.41 8.06
C THR A 183 20.29 -15.27 8.96
N ARG A 184 20.65 -15.30 10.25
CA ARG A 184 20.38 -14.18 11.17
C ARG A 184 21.16 -12.93 10.83
N ALA A 185 22.43 -13.07 10.41
CA ALA A 185 23.25 -11.94 9.98
C ALA A 185 22.64 -11.26 8.74
N SER A 186 22.21 -12.06 7.76
CA SER A 186 21.49 -11.55 6.57
C SER A 186 20.20 -10.82 6.93
N LEU A 187 19.42 -11.35 7.89
CA LEU A 187 18.22 -10.69 8.38
C LEU A 187 18.52 -9.34 9.04
N LEU A 188 19.55 -9.28 9.88
CA LEU A 188 19.96 -8.02 10.52
C LEU A 188 20.41 -6.97 9.51
N ASP A 189 21.13 -7.38 8.47
CA ASP A 189 21.56 -6.49 7.37
C ASP A 189 20.38 -5.95 6.56
N ALA A 190 19.41 -6.80 6.23
CA ALA A 190 18.19 -6.40 5.54
C ALA A 190 17.36 -5.42 6.39
N ILE A 191 17.24 -5.67 7.69
CA ILE A 191 16.59 -4.76 8.66
C ILE A 191 17.26 -3.38 8.68
N LYS A 192 18.59 -3.33 8.76
CA LYS A 192 19.34 -2.06 8.75
C LYS A 192 19.13 -1.27 7.47
N LYS A 193 19.05 -1.94 6.33
CA LYS A 193 18.78 -1.34 5.02
C LYS A 193 17.32 -0.96 4.84
N ARG A 194 16.43 -1.45 5.69
CA ARG A 194 14.97 -1.26 5.59
C ARG A 194 14.44 -1.69 4.21
N ASP A 195 15.00 -2.74 3.65
CA ASP A 195 14.61 -3.32 2.37
C ASP A 195 13.56 -4.42 2.60
N ALA A 196 12.33 -4.15 2.20
CA ALA A 196 11.20 -5.05 2.45
C ALA A 196 11.36 -6.41 1.78
N ASP A 197 11.91 -6.44 0.56
CA ASP A 197 12.09 -7.68 -0.21
C ASP A 197 13.24 -8.50 0.38
N ALA A 198 14.35 -7.85 0.72
CA ALA A 198 15.45 -8.48 1.40
C ALA A 198 15.05 -9.02 2.78
N ILE A 199 14.23 -8.28 3.54
CA ILE A 199 13.68 -8.74 4.82
C ILE A 199 12.82 -9.99 4.61
N ALA A 200 11.88 -9.98 3.65
CA ALA A 200 11.01 -11.11 3.39
C ALA A 200 11.79 -12.38 3.03
N LYS A 201 12.84 -12.26 2.21
CA LYS A 201 13.74 -13.35 1.87
C LYS A 201 14.50 -13.87 3.09
N ALA A 202 15.12 -12.98 3.85
CA ALA A 202 15.89 -13.34 5.03
C ALA A 202 15.03 -13.96 6.14
N VAL A 203 13.78 -13.50 6.33
CA VAL A 203 12.80 -14.10 7.24
C VAL A 203 12.53 -15.56 6.88
N LYS A 204 12.36 -15.86 5.58
CA LYS A 204 12.17 -17.24 5.11
C LYS A 204 13.38 -18.10 5.43
N GLU A 205 14.58 -17.63 5.12
CA GLU A 205 15.85 -18.34 5.39
C GLU A 205 16.06 -18.62 6.89
N VAL A 206 15.76 -17.64 7.75
CA VAL A 206 15.83 -17.82 9.22
C VAL A 206 14.83 -18.87 9.72
N ASN A 207 13.59 -18.86 9.21
CA ASN A 207 12.58 -19.83 9.59
C ASN A 207 12.96 -21.26 9.13
N GLU A 208 13.48 -21.42 7.91
CA GLU A 208 13.99 -22.69 7.41
C GLU A 208 15.16 -23.20 8.27
N SER A 209 16.11 -22.32 8.59
CA SER A 209 17.24 -22.66 9.46
C SER A 209 16.83 -23.01 10.88
N LYS A 210 15.79 -22.35 11.42
CA LYS A 210 15.18 -22.71 12.73
C LYS A 210 14.57 -24.11 12.70
N MET A 211 13.75 -24.41 11.68
CA MET A 211 13.15 -25.74 11.53
C MET A 211 14.21 -26.84 11.38
N ALA A 212 15.27 -26.58 10.65
CA ALA A 212 16.39 -27.52 10.50
C ALA A 212 17.06 -27.81 11.84
N LYS A 213 17.27 -26.79 12.68
CA LYS A 213 17.83 -26.98 14.02
C LYS A 213 16.88 -27.76 14.94
N GLU A 214 15.60 -27.40 14.95
CA GLU A 214 14.60 -28.11 15.77
C GLU A 214 14.54 -29.61 15.42
N LYS A 215 14.61 -29.91 14.11
CA LYS A 215 14.66 -31.31 13.64
C LYS A 215 15.93 -32.01 14.08
N ALA A 216 17.09 -31.41 13.94
CA ALA A 216 18.37 -31.97 14.35
C ALA A 216 18.43 -32.21 15.89
N ASP A 217 17.94 -31.25 16.66
CA ASP A 217 17.89 -31.37 18.13
C ASP A 217 16.93 -32.49 18.56
N ALA A 218 15.78 -32.67 17.88
CA ALA A 218 14.85 -33.76 18.13
C ALA A 218 15.45 -35.16 17.79
N GLU A 219 16.13 -35.25 16.64
CA GLU A 219 16.83 -36.47 16.22
C GLU A 219 17.97 -36.82 17.21
N ALA A 220 18.77 -35.85 17.63
CA ALA A 220 19.82 -36.03 18.61
C ALA A 220 19.28 -36.51 19.96
N LYS A 221 18.16 -35.93 20.41
CA LYS A 221 17.48 -36.34 21.64
C LYS A 221 16.95 -37.79 21.55
N ALA A 222 16.28 -38.13 20.46
CA ALA A 222 15.77 -39.48 20.24
C ALA A 222 16.90 -40.53 20.21
N LYS A 223 18.02 -40.19 19.57
CA LYS A 223 19.22 -41.04 19.54
C LYS A 223 19.82 -41.23 20.95
N ALA A 224 19.95 -40.13 21.71
CA ALA A 224 20.46 -40.23 23.09
C ALA A 224 19.55 -41.06 24.01
N GLU A 225 18.22 -40.96 23.87
CA GLU A 225 17.27 -41.77 24.58
C GLU A 225 17.36 -43.25 24.22
N GLN A 226 17.57 -43.59 22.95
CA GLN A 226 17.79 -44.96 22.48
C GLN A 226 19.11 -45.54 23.03
N GLU A 227 20.19 -44.77 22.99
CA GLU A 227 21.50 -45.18 23.54
C GLU A 227 21.42 -45.39 25.06
N ALA A 228 20.74 -44.53 25.77
CA ALA A 228 20.50 -44.66 27.21
C ALA A 228 19.66 -45.91 27.54
N ALA A 229 18.60 -46.19 26.78
CA ALA A 229 17.78 -47.38 26.93
C ALA A 229 18.56 -48.68 26.64
N ALA A 230 19.39 -48.67 25.59
CA ALA A 230 20.27 -49.80 25.26
C ALA A 230 21.33 -50.05 26.34
N ALA A 231 21.95 -49.01 26.89
CA ALA A 231 22.90 -49.12 28.00
C ALA A 231 22.25 -49.68 29.29
N ALA A 232 21.02 -49.23 29.62
CA ALA A 232 20.25 -49.74 30.76
C ALA A 232 19.89 -51.23 30.58
N ALA A 233 19.50 -51.65 29.37
CA ALA A 233 19.22 -53.05 29.06
C ALA A 233 20.48 -53.92 29.18
N GLN A 234 21.65 -53.48 28.77
CA GLN A 234 22.93 -54.19 28.93
C GLN A 234 23.31 -54.32 30.40
N GLN A 235 23.13 -53.28 31.22
CA GLN A 235 23.37 -53.36 32.67
C GLN A 235 22.43 -54.34 33.38
N ALA A 236 21.16 -54.38 32.96
CA ALA A 236 20.19 -55.34 33.50
C ALA A 236 20.57 -56.81 33.18
N GLN A 237 21.05 -57.09 31.96
CA GLN A 237 21.56 -58.42 31.56
C GLN A 237 22.85 -58.82 32.31
N ALA A 238 23.78 -57.90 32.51
CA ALA A 238 25.00 -58.14 33.27
C ALA A 238 24.72 -58.42 34.70
N SER A 239 23.72 -57.83 35.33
CA SER A 239 23.29 -58.08 36.69
C SER A 239 22.60 -59.41 36.83
N GLN A 240 21.89 -59.91 35.80
CA GLN A 240 21.28 -61.27 35.82
C GLN A 240 22.32 -62.39 35.63
N SER A 241 23.42 -62.14 34.97
CA SER A 241 24.49 -63.14 34.73
C SER A 241 25.34 -63.39 35.96
N GLN A 242 25.29 -62.57 37.01
CA GLN A 242 26.04 -62.76 38.28
C GLN A 242 25.25 -63.45 39.33
N SER A 243 23.98 -63.78 39.15
CA SER A 243 23.19 -64.60 40.05
C SER A 243 23.08 -66.06 39.58
N VAL A 244 24.21 -66.73 39.38
CA VAL A 244 24.22 -68.21 39.31
C VAL A 244 24.09 -68.75 40.75
N PRO A 245 23.00 -69.45 41.13
CA PRO A 245 22.92 -70.03 42.42
C PRO A 245 23.95 -71.17 42.53
N GLN A 246 24.90 -71.02 43.45
CA GLN A 246 25.83 -72.06 43.85
C GLN A 246 25.07 -73.28 44.24
N ARG A 247 25.10 -74.32 43.42
CA ARG A 247 24.46 -75.59 43.63
C ARG A 247 25.09 -76.20 44.87
N GLN A 248 24.43 -76.05 46.02
CA GLN A 248 24.71 -76.86 47.25
C GLN A 248 24.25 -78.28 47.00
N THR A 249 25.18 -79.21 47.05
CA THR A 249 24.97 -80.66 47.08
C THR A 249 24.11 -81.07 48.29
N PRO A 250 23.08 -81.90 48.12
CA PRO A 250 22.25 -82.35 49.26
C PRO A 250 22.99 -83.28 50.11
N SER A 251 23.26 -82.95 51.39
CA SER A 251 23.61 -83.90 52.45
C SER A 251 22.34 -84.54 53.00
N TYR A 252 22.20 -85.81 52.78
CA TYR A 252 21.13 -86.68 53.26
C TYR A 252 21.28 -86.94 54.78
N SER A 253 20.29 -86.54 55.57
CA SER A 253 20.06 -87.15 56.90
C SER A 253 18.59 -86.95 57.28
N GLY A 254 17.96 -88.07 57.60
CA GLY A 254 16.55 -88.27 57.78
C GLY A 254 15.94 -87.76 59.08
N GLY A 255 14.66 -87.88 59.17
CA GLY A 255 13.93 -87.92 60.46
C GLY A 255 12.64 -87.08 60.44
N SER A 256 11.56 -87.84 60.26
CA SER A 256 10.26 -87.86 60.99
C SER A 256 9.47 -86.59 61.30
N GLN A 257 8.27 -86.59 60.73
CA GLN A 257 6.96 -86.47 61.44
C GLN A 257 6.59 -85.11 62.11
N SER A 258 5.57 -84.53 61.70
CA SER A 258 4.20 -84.43 62.27
C SER A 258 3.50 -83.16 61.87
N GLN A 259 2.40 -83.27 61.18
CA GLN A 259 1.02 -82.89 61.59
C GLN A 259 0.87 -81.50 62.25
N SER A 260 0.15 -80.62 61.65
CA SER A 260 -1.25 -80.22 61.89
C SER A 260 -1.50 -78.82 61.40
N GLN A 261 -2.48 -78.73 60.59
CA GLN A 261 -3.77 -78.04 60.80
C GLN A 261 -3.74 -76.56 61.17
N GLY A 262 -4.54 -75.82 60.38
CA GLY A 262 -5.21 -74.62 60.81
C GLY A 262 -5.07 -73.49 59.74
N SER A 263 -5.95 -73.44 58.87
CA SER A 263 -7.22 -72.68 58.87
C SER A 263 -7.07 -71.18 58.58
N SER A 264 -7.73 -70.82 57.52
CA SER A 264 -8.59 -69.63 57.30
C SER A 264 -7.99 -68.26 57.10
N GLY A 265 -8.47 -67.68 56.05
CA GLY A 265 -8.68 -66.27 55.89
C GLY A 265 -8.21 -65.71 54.53
N SER A 266 -8.99 -65.86 53.53
CA SER A 266 -9.99 -64.91 52.98
C SER A 266 -9.46 -63.49 52.63
N GLY A 267 -9.65 -63.17 51.39
CA GLY A 267 -9.52 -61.82 50.88
C GLY A 267 -8.90 -61.80 49.48
N SER A 268 -9.55 -62.21 48.44
CA SER A 268 -10.29 -61.41 47.44
C SER A 268 -9.67 -60.00 47.18
N GLU A 269 -9.15 -59.87 46.00
CA GLU A 269 -9.74 -59.09 44.88
C GLU A 269 -8.71 -59.01 43.79
N THR A 270 -8.88 -59.67 42.70
CA THR A 270 -9.37 -59.29 41.39
C THR A 270 -9.18 -57.82 41.06
N VAL A 271 -8.39 -57.58 40.05
CA VAL A 271 -8.75 -56.66 38.94
C VAL A 271 -7.78 -56.93 37.78
N ARG A 272 -8.15 -57.70 36.86
CA ARG A 272 -8.68 -57.35 35.50
C ARG A 272 -7.77 -56.47 34.69
N ARG A 273 -7.18 -57.18 33.77
CA ARG A 273 -6.76 -56.64 32.47
C ARG A 273 -8.02 -56.39 31.60
N PRO A 274 -8.08 -55.36 30.77
CA PRO A 274 -8.74 -55.56 29.51
C PRO A 274 -7.78 -55.29 28.35
N SER A 275 -7.89 -56.23 27.44
CA SER A 275 -7.40 -56.14 26.08
C SER A 275 -8.40 -55.40 25.22
N SER A 276 -7.83 -54.82 24.15
CA SER A 276 -8.38 -54.69 22.82
C SER A 276 -9.49 -53.69 22.53
N GLY A 277 -9.19 -52.91 21.52
CA GLY A 277 -10.11 -52.77 20.41
C GLY A 277 -10.73 -51.41 20.25
N GLY A 278 -10.53 -50.85 19.09
CA GLY A 278 -11.56 -50.05 18.40
C GLY A 278 -11.25 -48.60 18.17
N SER A 279 -10.83 -48.36 17.00
CA SER A 279 -11.30 -47.38 16.01
C SER A 279 -12.06 -46.15 16.46
N SER A 280 -11.62 -45.11 15.88
CA SER A 280 -12.34 -44.04 15.18
C SER A 280 -12.47 -42.69 15.86
N SER A 281 -12.11 -41.78 15.04
CA SER A 281 -12.63 -40.42 14.78
C SER A 281 -12.30 -39.28 15.73
N SER A 282 -11.53 -38.39 15.15
CA SER A 282 -11.77 -36.95 15.03
C SER A 282 -12.04 -36.16 16.31
N ALA A 283 -11.07 -35.36 16.70
CA ALA A 283 -11.31 -33.94 16.96
C ALA A 283 -10.00 -33.18 16.87
N ASN A 284 -9.90 -32.48 15.80
CA ASN A 284 -8.99 -31.41 15.51
C ASN A 284 -9.16 -30.29 16.57
N THR A 285 -8.18 -30.08 17.42
CA THR A 285 -8.05 -28.82 18.15
C THR A 285 -6.73 -28.22 17.76
N GLY A 286 -6.85 -27.34 16.73
CA GLY A 286 -5.77 -26.60 16.18
C GLY A 286 -5.18 -25.61 17.17
N GLY A 287 -3.93 -25.85 17.54
CA GLY A 287 -3.05 -24.82 18.05
C GLY A 287 -2.74 -23.85 16.94
N ALA A 288 -3.33 -22.67 17.01
CA ALA A 288 -3.04 -21.59 16.07
C ALA A 288 -1.62 -21.09 16.30
N SER A 289 -0.70 -21.58 15.48
CA SER A 289 0.53 -20.83 15.19
C SER A 289 0.14 -19.58 14.40
N PRO A 290 0.67 -18.39 14.72
CA PRO A 290 0.51 -17.24 13.86
C PRO A 290 1.36 -17.45 12.60
N GLY A 291 0.74 -18.09 11.61
CA GLY A 291 1.32 -18.28 10.30
C GLY A 291 1.32 -16.95 9.56
N TRP A 292 2.48 -16.48 9.22
CA TRP A 292 2.68 -15.43 8.24
C TRP A 292 2.26 -15.96 6.87
N SER A 293 1.06 -15.64 6.44
CA SER A 293 0.62 -15.91 5.06
C SER A 293 1.17 -14.83 4.15
N VAL A 294 2.24 -15.14 3.44
CA VAL A 294 2.66 -14.37 2.27
C VAL A 294 1.67 -14.73 1.16
N PRO A 295 0.93 -13.78 0.58
CA PRO A 295 0.12 -14.07 -0.60
C PRO A 295 1.03 -14.55 -1.73
N ALA A 296 0.70 -15.69 -2.33
CA ALA A 296 1.33 -16.16 -3.54
C ALA A 296 1.21 -15.10 -4.65
N PRO A 297 2.22 -14.91 -5.50
CA PRO A 297 2.08 -14.06 -6.67
C PRO A 297 0.99 -14.67 -7.56
N SER A 298 -0.08 -13.91 -7.80
CA SER A 298 -1.07 -14.24 -8.79
C SER A 298 -0.40 -14.11 -10.16
N ASP A 299 -0.26 -15.20 -10.88
CA ASP A 299 0.04 -15.21 -12.29
C ASP A 299 -1.02 -14.38 -13.03
N GLY A 300 -0.64 -13.15 -13.34
CA GLY A 300 -1.42 -12.26 -14.18
C GLY A 300 -1.38 -12.78 -15.60
N GLY A 301 -2.42 -13.52 -15.99
CA GLY A 301 -2.69 -13.84 -17.38
C GLY A 301 -2.71 -12.57 -18.21
N THR A 302 -1.80 -12.44 -19.15
CA THR A 302 -1.77 -11.46 -20.21
C THR A 302 -2.93 -11.71 -21.16
N GLY A 303 -4.11 -11.18 -20.83
CA GLY A 303 -5.22 -11.03 -21.75
C GLY A 303 -5.11 -9.69 -22.45
N LEU A 304 -4.51 -9.66 -23.63
CA LEU A 304 -4.64 -8.54 -24.56
C LEU A 304 -6.08 -8.52 -25.07
N PRO A 305 -6.83 -7.42 -24.96
CA PRO A 305 -8.08 -7.29 -25.71
C PRO A 305 -7.74 -7.03 -27.17
N GLY A 306 -8.35 -7.87 -28.02
CA GLY A 306 -8.21 -7.82 -29.46
C GLY A 306 -8.63 -6.47 -30.05
N SER A 307 -7.96 -6.13 -31.12
CA SER A 307 -8.25 -5.08 -32.07
C SER A 307 -9.70 -5.16 -32.53
N ASP A 308 -10.45 -4.09 -32.34
CA ASP A 308 -11.72 -3.87 -33.01
C ASP A 308 -11.46 -3.02 -34.26
N PRO A 309 -11.71 -3.53 -35.48
CA PRO A 309 -11.66 -2.72 -36.69
C PRO A 309 -13.07 -2.29 -37.05
N GLY A 310 -13.41 -1.04 -36.88
CA GLY A 310 -14.67 -0.54 -37.41
C GLY A 310 -15.14 0.81 -36.90
N LEU A 311 -14.96 1.79 -37.79
CA LEU A 311 -15.54 3.15 -37.93
C LEU A 311 -14.78 4.29 -37.34
#